data_0a89372bf10a40316bb84aa0d054b52f
#
_entry.id   0a89372bf10a40316bb84aa0d054b52f
#
_cell.length_a   1.000
_cell.length_b   1.000
_cell.length_c   1.000
_cell.angle_alpha   90.00
_cell.angle_beta   90.00
_cell.angle_gamma   90.00
#
_symmetry.space_group_name_H-M   'P 1'
#
loop_
_entity.id
_entity.type
_entity.pdbx_description
1 polymer ?
#
loop_
_entity_poly.entity_id
_entity_poly.type
_entity_poly.pdbx_seq_one_letter_code
_entity_poly.pdbx_strand_id
1 'polypeptide(L)'
;RKALDILDILIMYYPKKSYWLQASALYSELGDEPRQLAMLEVSYEQGLLDRSQDIVNLASMYLNAEVPYWGAKAMDTGFSDGIVEEESKNYELAGAAWRQAQEVDKSLPMLEAAASTSEKGELYARLGNVYLDVDKNKQAVEALKKGLDKGGIKRPDQARLALGMAYFNLGEFNAARRAFRDARKDKRARSYADQWLKYITSEERRLEELAKDLG
;
A
#
# COMPACT_ATOMS: atom_id res chain seq x y z
N ARG A 1 7.55 36.85 -1.87
CA ARG A 1 8.61 37.00 -2.90
C ARG A 1 9.90 37.49 -2.32
N LYS A 2 9.95 38.70 -1.67
CA LYS A 2 11.21 39.25 -1.06
C LYS A 2 11.89 38.27 -0.06
N ALA A 3 11.13 37.49 0.68
CA ALA A 3 11.68 36.47 1.59
C ALA A 3 12.38 35.33 0.83
N LEU A 4 11.84 34.92 -0.30
CA LEU A 4 12.47 33.91 -1.18
C LEU A 4 13.77 34.43 -1.78
N ASP A 5 13.81 35.70 -2.26
CA ASP A 5 15.01 36.30 -2.82
C ASP A 5 16.18 36.33 -1.77
N ILE A 6 15.83 36.53 -0.50
CA ILE A 6 16.80 36.48 0.60
C ILE A 6 17.23 35.05 0.90
N LEU A 7 16.28 34.10 0.89
CA LEU A 7 16.58 32.68 1.12
C LEU A 7 17.46 32.10 0.01
N ASP A 8 17.25 32.49 -1.25
CA ASP A 8 18.08 32.06 -2.38
C ASP A 8 19.55 32.50 -2.17
N ILE A 9 19.77 33.72 -1.71
CA ILE A 9 21.12 34.20 -1.37
C ILE A 9 21.72 33.42 -0.19
N LEU A 10 20.92 33.20 0.88
CA LEU A 10 21.38 32.46 2.05
C LEU A 10 21.69 30.99 1.73
N ILE A 11 20.88 30.35 0.90
CA ILE A 11 21.10 28.97 0.42
C ILE A 11 22.39 28.89 -0.39
N MET A 12 22.62 29.85 -1.30
CA MET A 12 23.79 29.84 -2.16
C MET A 12 25.10 30.04 -1.38
N TYR A 13 25.14 30.91 -0.42
CA TYR A 13 26.38 31.28 0.28
C TYR A 13 26.55 30.64 1.66
N TYR A 14 25.45 30.25 2.31
CA TYR A 14 25.44 29.71 3.68
C TYR A 14 24.40 28.55 3.80
N PRO A 15 24.54 27.46 3.03
CA PRO A 15 23.55 26.42 2.98
C PRO A 15 23.28 25.82 4.36
N LYS A 16 22.04 25.93 4.83
CA LYS A 16 21.55 25.30 6.07
C LYS A 16 20.21 24.65 5.82
N LYS A 17 19.95 23.50 6.43
CA LYS A 17 18.66 22.79 6.40
C LYS A 17 17.47 23.74 6.57
N SER A 18 17.54 24.65 7.57
CA SER A 18 16.45 25.56 7.89
C SER A 18 16.06 26.49 6.72
N TYR A 19 17.01 26.91 5.90
CA TYR A 19 16.73 27.80 4.77
C TYR A 19 16.02 27.08 3.64
N TRP A 20 16.44 25.85 3.34
CA TRP A 20 15.77 24.99 2.36
C TRP A 20 14.34 24.67 2.77
N LEU A 21 14.13 24.30 4.05
CA LEU A 21 12.79 23.99 4.56
C LEU A 21 11.89 25.22 4.59
N GLN A 22 12.44 26.42 4.91
CA GLN A 22 11.69 27.67 4.84
C GLN A 22 11.32 28.05 3.41
N ALA A 23 12.24 27.88 2.45
CA ALA A 23 11.95 28.12 1.04
C ALA A 23 10.84 27.16 0.54
N SER A 24 10.94 25.88 0.88
CA SER A 24 9.90 24.87 0.58
C SER A 24 8.55 25.28 1.15
N ALA A 25 8.49 25.70 2.42
CA ALA A 25 7.25 26.16 3.05
C ALA A 25 6.64 27.39 2.35
N LEU A 26 7.48 28.37 1.97
CA LEU A 26 7.01 29.56 1.24
C LEU A 26 6.50 29.21 -0.16
N TYR A 27 7.13 28.26 -0.86
CA TYR A 27 6.61 27.78 -2.14
C TYR A 27 5.26 27.04 -1.98
N SER A 28 5.09 26.30 -0.89
CA SER A 28 3.80 25.69 -0.53
C SER A 28 2.71 26.75 -0.33
N GLU A 29 2.99 27.83 0.42
CA GLU A 29 2.05 28.94 0.63
C GLU A 29 1.67 29.66 -0.68
N LEU A 30 2.59 29.66 -1.65
CA LEU A 30 2.36 30.22 -2.98
C LEU A 30 1.64 29.27 -3.95
N GLY A 31 1.41 28.01 -3.56
CA GLY A 31 0.85 26.96 -4.40
C GLY A 31 1.81 26.49 -5.50
N ASP A 32 3.12 26.73 -5.35
CA ASP A 32 4.16 26.33 -6.29
C ASP A 32 4.74 24.97 -5.87
N GLU A 33 3.95 23.91 -6.06
CA GLU A 33 4.33 22.54 -5.70
C GLU A 33 5.63 22.06 -6.36
N PRO A 34 5.90 22.36 -7.66
CA PRO A 34 7.16 21.94 -8.29
C PRO A 34 8.39 22.53 -7.62
N ARG A 35 8.38 23.82 -7.26
CA ARG A 35 9.51 24.43 -6.55
C ARG A 35 9.60 23.98 -5.11
N GLN A 36 8.45 23.76 -4.46
CA GLN A 36 8.41 23.16 -3.12
C GLN A 36 9.14 21.81 -3.11
N LEU A 37 8.80 20.90 -4.05
CA LEU A 37 9.44 19.61 -4.18
C LEU A 37 10.94 19.75 -4.47
N ALA A 38 11.34 20.61 -5.42
CA ALA A 38 12.74 20.83 -5.75
C ALA A 38 13.59 21.26 -4.53
N MET A 39 13.05 22.11 -3.63
CA MET A 39 13.75 22.49 -2.41
C MET A 39 13.97 21.30 -1.46
N LEU A 40 13.01 20.39 -1.36
CA LEU A 40 13.13 19.18 -0.55
C LEU A 40 14.05 18.14 -1.19
N GLU A 41 14.02 17.97 -2.51
CA GLU A 41 14.93 17.10 -3.25
C GLU A 41 16.39 17.48 -3.04
N VAL A 42 16.72 18.75 -3.24
CA VAL A 42 18.10 19.23 -3.03
C VAL A 42 18.51 19.07 -1.56
N SER A 43 17.59 19.32 -0.61
CA SER A 43 17.87 19.08 0.82
C SER A 43 18.16 17.61 1.10
N TYR A 44 17.44 16.70 0.45
CA TYR A 44 17.62 15.25 0.58
C TYR A 44 18.97 14.81 -0.01
N GLU A 45 19.29 15.23 -1.23
CA GLU A 45 20.55 14.93 -1.90
C GLU A 45 21.79 15.42 -1.13
N GLN A 46 21.65 16.52 -0.40
CA GLN A 46 22.70 17.05 0.47
C GLN A 46 22.76 16.38 1.85
N GLY A 47 21.91 15.39 2.11
CA GLY A 47 21.87 14.69 3.41
C GLY A 47 21.35 15.57 4.56
N LEU A 48 20.59 16.62 4.26
CA LEU A 48 20.08 17.55 5.26
C LEU A 48 18.76 17.09 5.90
N LEU A 49 18.06 16.11 5.31
CA LEU A 49 16.81 15.58 5.85
C LEU A 49 17.13 14.42 6.82
N ASP A 50 17.22 14.75 8.09
CA ASP A 50 17.69 13.87 9.18
C ASP A 50 16.60 13.43 10.16
N ARG A 51 15.32 13.76 9.86
CA ARG A 51 14.16 13.34 10.67
C ARG A 51 13.19 12.51 9.84
N SER A 52 12.55 11.53 10.49
CA SER A 52 11.54 10.69 9.88
C SER A 52 10.48 11.49 9.10
N GLN A 53 9.94 12.54 9.71
CA GLN A 53 8.92 13.38 9.10
C GLN A 53 9.40 14.09 7.82
N ASP A 54 10.68 14.45 7.72
CA ASP A 54 11.22 15.13 6.54
C ASP A 54 11.21 14.17 5.33
N ILE A 55 11.64 12.93 5.53
CA ILE A 55 11.63 11.89 4.48
C ILE A 55 10.19 11.50 4.10
N VAL A 56 9.31 11.34 5.10
CA VAL A 56 7.88 11.04 4.87
C VAL A 56 7.20 12.15 4.07
N ASN A 57 7.51 13.43 4.37
CA ASN A 57 6.97 14.55 3.61
C ASN A 57 7.48 14.54 2.15
N LEU A 58 8.78 14.33 1.96
CA LEU A 58 9.37 14.23 0.62
C LEU A 58 8.72 13.09 -0.18
N ALA A 59 8.59 11.91 0.42
CA ALA A 59 7.95 10.76 -0.22
C ALA A 59 6.50 11.06 -0.60
N SER A 60 5.75 11.73 0.28
CA SER A 60 4.37 12.12 0.01
C SER A 60 4.26 13.12 -1.14
N MET A 61 5.21 14.06 -1.23
CA MET A 61 5.26 15.02 -2.34
C MET A 61 5.59 14.35 -3.67
N TYR A 62 6.50 13.38 -3.69
CA TYR A 62 6.77 12.59 -4.89
C TYR A 62 5.52 11.82 -5.36
N LEU A 63 4.72 11.27 -4.43
CA LEU A 63 3.46 10.61 -4.79
C LEU A 63 2.46 11.59 -5.39
N ASN A 64 2.32 12.79 -4.82
CA ASN A 64 1.44 13.83 -5.33
C ASN A 64 1.88 14.36 -6.70
N ALA A 65 3.19 14.41 -6.93
CA ALA A 65 3.78 14.79 -8.22
C ALA A 65 3.77 13.66 -9.28
N GLU A 66 3.12 12.51 -8.96
CA GLU A 66 3.02 11.34 -9.85
C GLU A 66 4.38 10.71 -10.23
N VAL A 67 5.38 10.87 -9.37
CA VAL A 67 6.70 10.23 -9.50
C VAL A 67 6.99 9.27 -8.32
N PRO A 68 6.15 8.26 -8.11
CA PRO A 68 6.11 7.42 -6.91
C PRO A 68 7.40 6.63 -6.67
N TYR A 69 8.14 6.30 -7.73
CA TYR A 69 9.40 5.55 -7.61
C TYR A 69 10.41 6.25 -6.70
N TRP A 70 10.57 7.57 -6.85
CA TRP A 70 11.49 8.34 -6.02
C TRP A 70 11.02 8.46 -4.58
N GLY A 71 9.70 8.57 -4.37
CA GLY A 71 9.11 8.55 -3.03
C GLY A 71 9.37 7.23 -2.32
N ALA A 72 9.15 6.10 -3.01
CA ALA A 72 9.43 4.77 -2.48
C ALA A 72 10.92 4.58 -2.15
N LYS A 73 11.79 5.01 -3.06
CA LYS A 73 13.25 4.92 -2.87
C LYS A 73 13.73 5.76 -1.69
N ALA A 74 13.19 6.97 -1.52
CA ALA A 74 13.52 7.83 -0.38
C ALA A 74 13.12 7.16 0.95
N MET A 75 11.95 6.51 1.00
CA MET A 75 11.49 5.75 2.17
C MET A 75 12.41 4.55 2.46
N ASP A 76 12.75 3.74 1.44
CA ASP A 76 13.65 2.58 1.62
C ASP A 76 15.02 3.01 2.16
N THR A 77 15.60 4.07 1.58
CA THR A 77 16.86 4.65 2.07
C THR A 77 16.70 5.14 3.51
N GLY A 78 15.61 5.85 3.80
CA GLY A 78 15.33 6.36 5.13
C GLY A 78 15.19 5.26 6.20
N PHE A 79 14.60 4.09 5.85
CA PHE A 79 14.57 2.92 6.73
C PHE A 79 15.97 2.30 6.90
N SER A 80 16.72 2.14 5.80
CA SER A 80 18.07 1.57 5.83
C SER A 80 19.03 2.40 6.68
N ASP A 81 18.90 3.71 6.62
CA ASP A 81 19.74 4.66 7.38
C ASP A 81 19.26 4.85 8.82
N GLY A 82 18.14 4.24 9.21
CA GLY A 82 17.54 4.38 10.53
C GLY A 82 16.94 5.76 10.81
N ILE A 83 16.69 6.56 9.76
CA ILE A 83 16.08 7.89 9.88
C ILE A 83 14.55 7.77 9.97
N VAL A 84 13.93 6.89 9.15
CA VAL A 84 12.50 6.68 9.15
C VAL A 84 12.11 5.68 10.23
N GLU A 85 11.18 6.08 11.08
CA GLU A 85 10.65 5.23 12.15
C GLU A 85 9.89 4.04 11.58
N GLU A 86 10.16 2.84 12.12
CA GLU A 86 9.55 1.56 11.71
C GLU A 86 8.11 1.42 12.21
N GLU A 87 7.24 2.35 11.81
CA GLU A 87 5.83 2.36 12.15
C GLU A 87 4.96 1.91 10.98
N SER A 88 3.80 1.32 11.32
CA SER A 88 2.81 0.84 10.34
C SER A 88 2.47 1.87 9.25
N LYS A 89 2.29 3.14 9.62
CA LYS A 89 1.95 4.23 8.68
C LYS A 89 3.07 4.50 7.67
N ASN A 90 4.34 4.42 8.09
CA ASN A 90 5.51 4.69 7.26
C ASN A 90 5.74 3.52 6.28
N TYR A 91 5.62 2.30 6.76
CA TYR A 91 5.63 1.11 5.90
C TYR A 91 4.47 1.09 4.90
N GLU A 92 3.25 1.51 5.32
CA GLU A 92 2.09 1.64 4.41
C GLU A 92 2.38 2.65 3.30
N LEU A 93 2.98 3.79 3.61
CA LEU A 93 3.37 4.81 2.63
C LEU A 93 4.39 4.26 1.62
N ALA A 94 5.46 3.60 2.11
CA ALA A 94 6.47 2.99 1.25
C ALA A 94 5.86 1.90 0.33
N GLY A 95 5.04 1.02 0.89
CA GLY A 95 4.35 -0.01 0.13
C GLY A 95 3.38 0.55 -0.92
N ALA A 96 2.66 1.62 -0.58
CA ALA A 96 1.79 2.33 -1.52
C ALA A 96 2.59 2.99 -2.65
N ALA A 97 3.72 3.62 -2.33
CA ALA A 97 4.60 4.25 -3.30
C ALA A 97 5.18 3.22 -4.29
N TRP A 98 5.66 2.07 -3.81
CA TRP A 98 6.14 0.99 -4.67
C TRP A 98 5.03 0.41 -5.56
N ARG A 99 3.81 0.24 -5.03
CA ARG A 99 2.67 -0.19 -5.85
C ARG A 99 2.32 0.81 -6.94
N GLN A 100 2.29 2.10 -6.62
CA GLN A 100 2.01 3.15 -7.60
C GLN A 100 3.13 3.23 -8.67
N ALA A 101 4.38 2.91 -8.29
CA ALA A 101 5.50 2.76 -9.21
C ALA A 101 5.46 1.45 -10.03
N GLN A 102 4.43 0.61 -9.88
CA GLN A 102 4.28 -0.72 -10.51
C GLN A 102 5.36 -1.73 -10.09
N GLU A 103 6.06 -1.48 -9.00
CA GLU A 103 7.10 -2.34 -8.42
C GLU A 103 6.50 -3.24 -7.33
N VAL A 104 5.57 -4.12 -7.72
CA VAL A 104 4.76 -4.89 -6.76
C VAL A 104 5.62 -5.77 -5.85
N ASP A 105 6.67 -6.40 -6.38
CA ASP A 105 7.56 -7.24 -5.58
C ASP A 105 8.30 -6.47 -4.48
N LYS A 106 8.61 -5.19 -4.72
CA LYS A 106 9.18 -4.30 -3.69
C LYS A 106 8.13 -3.80 -2.70
N SER A 107 6.88 -3.69 -3.13
CA SER A 107 5.79 -3.24 -2.25
C SER A 107 5.41 -4.27 -1.19
N LEU A 108 5.49 -5.57 -1.52
CA LEU A 108 5.03 -6.65 -0.66
C LEU A 108 5.72 -6.65 0.73
N PRO A 109 7.07 -6.65 0.85
CA PRO A 109 7.71 -6.63 2.15
C PRO A 109 7.33 -5.40 3.00
N MET A 110 7.14 -4.24 2.37
CA MET A 110 6.70 -3.03 3.07
C MET A 110 5.25 -3.17 3.59
N LEU A 111 4.35 -3.73 2.78
CA LEU A 111 2.97 -3.98 3.18
C LEU A 111 2.86 -5.08 4.25
N GLU A 112 3.72 -6.10 4.21
CA GLU A 112 3.85 -7.12 5.27
C GLU A 112 4.28 -6.50 6.59
N ALA A 113 5.32 -5.64 6.56
CA ALA A 113 5.78 -4.91 7.73
C ALA A 113 4.69 -3.99 8.28
N ALA A 114 3.99 -3.23 7.42
CA ALA A 114 2.88 -2.39 7.80
C ALA A 114 1.75 -3.18 8.49
N ALA A 115 1.38 -4.35 7.94
CA ALA A 115 0.34 -5.19 8.49
C ALA A 115 0.76 -5.82 9.83
N SER A 116 2.03 -6.23 9.97
CA SER A 116 2.55 -6.86 11.18
C SER A 116 2.61 -5.91 12.38
N THR A 117 2.95 -4.65 12.14
CA THR A 117 3.05 -3.60 13.16
C THR A 117 1.70 -2.93 13.47
N SER A 118 0.68 -3.14 12.64
CA SER A 118 -0.67 -2.56 12.84
C SER A 118 -1.44 -3.33 13.91
N GLU A 119 -2.16 -2.62 14.77
CA GLU A 119 -3.09 -3.23 15.74
C GLU A 119 -4.40 -3.72 15.10
N LYS A 120 -4.75 -3.22 13.92
CA LYS A 120 -6.00 -3.53 13.21
C LYS A 120 -5.75 -4.46 12.02
N GLY A 121 -6.73 -5.31 11.72
CA GLY A 121 -6.70 -6.23 10.58
C GLY A 121 -6.87 -5.58 9.20
N GLU A 122 -7.13 -4.28 9.13
CA GLU A 122 -7.35 -3.57 7.87
C GLU A 122 -6.17 -3.70 6.90
N LEU A 123 -4.92 -3.56 7.40
CA LEU A 123 -3.74 -3.67 6.54
C LEU A 123 -3.48 -5.11 6.08
N TYR A 124 -3.79 -6.09 6.92
CA TYR A 124 -3.78 -7.50 6.49
C TYR A 124 -4.81 -7.79 5.40
N ALA A 125 -6.00 -7.20 5.47
CA ALA A 125 -7.01 -7.35 4.42
C ALA A 125 -6.56 -6.71 3.11
N ARG A 126 -5.91 -5.54 3.16
CA ARG A 126 -5.32 -4.89 1.98
C ARG A 126 -4.17 -5.71 1.40
N LEU A 127 -3.26 -6.20 2.24
CA LEU A 127 -2.16 -7.08 1.84
C LEU A 127 -2.70 -8.33 1.13
N GLY A 128 -3.77 -8.94 1.67
CA GLY A 128 -4.42 -10.08 1.05
C GLY A 128 -4.96 -9.80 -0.35
N ASN A 129 -5.50 -8.61 -0.59
CA ASN A 129 -5.90 -8.20 -1.94
C ASN A 129 -4.69 -8.03 -2.87
N VAL A 130 -3.60 -7.43 -2.39
CA VAL A 130 -2.37 -7.31 -3.19
C VAL A 130 -1.81 -8.68 -3.56
N TYR A 131 -1.83 -9.64 -2.64
CA TYR A 131 -1.44 -11.02 -2.96
C TYR A 131 -2.34 -11.67 -4.00
N LEU A 132 -3.67 -11.41 -3.97
CA LEU A 132 -4.59 -11.87 -5.01
C LEU A 132 -4.27 -11.26 -6.38
N ASP A 133 -3.96 -9.96 -6.42
CA ASP A 133 -3.63 -9.25 -7.66
C ASP A 133 -2.38 -9.84 -8.37
N VAL A 134 -1.51 -10.52 -7.61
CA VAL A 134 -0.28 -11.15 -8.12
C VAL A 134 -0.30 -12.68 -8.04
N ASP A 135 -1.48 -13.28 -8.00
CA ASP A 135 -1.71 -14.74 -7.96
C ASP A 135 -1.03 -15.50 -6.80
N LYS A 136 -0.59 -14.80 -5.76
CA LYS A 136 -0.05 -15.39 -4.53
C LYS A 136 -1.19 -15.84 -3.60
N ASN A 137 -2.03 -16.76 -4.09
CA ASN A 137 -3.30 -17.11 -3.46
C ASN A 137 -3.15 -17.72 -2.05
N LYS A 138 -2.09 -18.47 -1.77
CA LYS A 138 -1.82 -19.02 -0.42
C LYS A 138 -1.56 -17.90 0.59
N GLN A 139 -0.70 -16.96 0.23
CA GLN A 139 -0.39 -15.79 1.05
C GLN A 139 -1.63 -14.89 1.22
N ALA A 140 -2.45 -14.77 0.18
CA ALA A 140 -3.73 -14.05 0.26
C ALA A 140 -4.66 -14.67 1.30
N VAL A 141 -4.82 -16.00 1.32
CA VAL A 141 -5.62 -16.70 2.35
C VAL A 141 -5.10 -16.41 3.74
N GLU A 142 -3.79 -16.54 3.96
CA GLU A 142 -3.17 -16.30 5.28
C GLU A 142 -3.38 -14.86 5.75
N ALA A 143 -3.11 -13.88 4.89
CA ALA A 143 -3.27 -12.48 5.21
C ALA A 143 -4.74 -12.12 5.50
N LEU A 144 -5.67 -12.55 4.64
CA LEU A 144 -7.10 -12.27 4.80
C LEU A 144 -7.68 -12.91 6.07
N LYS A 145 -7.31 -14.15 6.39
CA LYS A 145 -7.69 -14.80 7.66
C LYS A 145 -7.18 -14.00 8.84
N LYS A 146 -5.87 -13.69 8.85
CA LYS A 146 -5.23 -12.94 9.92
C LYS A 146 -5.87 -11.57 10.11
N GLY A 147 -6.23 -10.90 9.00
CA GLY A 147 -6.96 -9.64 9.04
C GLY A 147 -8.35 -9.77 9.66
N LEU A 148 -9.12 -10.78 9.24
CA LEU A 148 -10.48 -11.05 9.75
C LEU A 148 -10.46 -11.43 11.24
N ASP A 149 -9.49 -12.24 11.68
CA ASP A 149 -9.32 -12.66 13.07
C ASP A 149 -8.92 -11.47 13.97
N LYS A 150 -8.03 -10.59 13.48
CA LYS A 150 -7.58 -9.40 14.19
C LYS A 150 -8.69 -8.34 14.32
N GLY A 151 -9.62 -8.31 13.37
CA GLY A 151 -10.76 -7.39 13.37
C GLY A 151 -10.38 -5.95 12.99
N GLY A 152 -11.32 -5.01 13.21
CA GLY A 152 -11.10 -3.59 12.88
C GLY A 152 -11.04 -3.29 11.38
N ILE A 153 -11.57 -4.19 10.54
CA ILE A 153 -11.68 -4.00 9.09
C ILE A 153 -12.93 -3.17 8.79
N LYS A 154 -12.79 -2.14 7.97
CA LYS A 154 -13.91 -1.28 7.55
C LYS A 154 -14.94 -2.03 6.71
N ARG A 155 -14.48 -2.93 5.85
CA ARG A 155 -15.31 -3.71 4.94
C ARG A 155 -15.01 -5.22 5.07
N PRO A 156 -15.41 -5.85 6.21
CA PRO A 156 -15.17 -7.28 6.42
C PRO A 156 -15.91 -8.17 5.42
N ASP A 157 -16.97 -7.67 4.82
CA ASP A 157 -17.68 -8.30 3.71
C ASP A 157 -16.79 -8.47 2.47
N GLN A 158 -16.05 -7.42 2.10
CA GLN A 158 -15.08 -7.48 0.99
C GLN A 158 -13.90 -8.40 1.30
N ALA A 159 -13.37 -8.36 2.52
CA ALA A 159 -12.30 -9.26 2.92
C ALA A 159 -12.73 -10.74 2.85
N ARG A 160 -13.99 -11.07 3.21
CA ARG A 160 -14.53 -12.43 3.06
C ARG A 160 -14.76 -12.83 1.59
N LEU A 161 -15.18 -11.89 0.72
CA LEU A 161 -15.25 -12.15 -0.72
C LEU A 161 -13.87 -12.45 -1.28
N ALA A 162 -12.87 -11.64 -0.97
CA ALA A 162 -11.49 -11.84 -1.38
C ALA A 162 -10.93 -13.20 -0.87
N LEU A 163 -11.23 -13.56 0.38
CA LEU A 163 -10.86 -14.87 0.93
C LEU A 163 -11.51 -16.03 0.16
N GLY A 164 -12.78 -15.88 -0.24
CA GLY A 164 -13.47 -16.84 -1.08
C GLY A 164 -12.82 -16.98 -2.45
N MET A 165 -12.41 -15.87 -3.06
CA MET A 165 -11.69 -15.86 -4.34
C MET A 165 -10.33 -16.55 -4.23
N ALA A 166 -9.56 -16.26 -3.17
CA ALA A 166 -8.27 -16.89 -2.93
C ALA A 166 -8.40 -18.43 -2.79
N TYR A 167 -9.38 -18.90 -2.02
CA TYR A 167 -9.66 -20.33 -1.92
C TYR A 167 -10.13 -20.94 -3.25
N PHE A 168 -10.95 -20.23 -4.02
CA PHE A 168 -11.39 -20.67 -5.33
C PHE A 168 -10.19 -20.86 -6.28
N ASN A 169 -9.28 -19.88 -6.33
CA ASN A 169 -8.07 -19.95 -7.16
C ASN A 169 -7.14 -21.12 -6.77
N LEU A 170 -7.20 -21.55 -5.52
CA LEU A 170 -6.46 -22.74 -5.03
C LEU A 170 -7.20 -24.07 -5.31
N GLY A 171 -8.41 -24.03 -5.88
CA GLY A 171 -9.25 -25.22 -6.03
C GLY A 171 -9.91 -25.71 -4.73
N GLU A 172 -9.79 -24.95 -3.65
CA GLU A 172 -10.36 -25.28 -2.34
C GLU A 172 -11.86 -24.89 -2.27
N PHE A 173 -12.68 -25.47 -3.13
CA PHE A 173 -14.08 -25.07 -3.33
C PHE A 173 -14.93 -25.11 -2.06
N ASN A 174 -14.69 -26.08 -1.16
CA ASN A 174 -15.42 -26.16 0.11
C ASN A 174 -15.08 -24.97 1.04
N ALA A 175 -13.82 -24.53 1.07
CA ALA A 175 -13.40 -23.36 1.83
C ALA A 175 -13.93 -22.07 1.20
N ALA A 176 -13.87 -21.95 -0.12
CA ALA A 176 -14.43 -20.85 -0.89
C ALA A 176 -15.93 -20.67 -0.60
N ARG A 177 -16.71 -21.77 -0.64
CA ARG A 177 -18.14 -21.72 -0.30
C ARG A 177 -18.41 -21.19 1.12
N ARG A 178 -17.60 -21.60 2.10
CA ARG A 178 -17.76 -21.10 3.47
C ARG A 178 -17.51 -19.58 3.52
N ALA A 179 -16.43 -19.12 2.92
CA ALA A 179 -16.08 -17.70 2.88
C ALA A 179 -17.16 -16.85 2.18
N PHE A 180 -17.69 -17.32 1.04
CA PHE A 180 -18.78 -16.62 0.33
C PHE A 180 -20.10 -16.63 1.11
N ARG A 181 -20.45 -17.73 1.80
CA ARG A 181 -21.63 -17.76 2.67
C ARG A 181 -21.51 -16.78 3.82
N ASP A 182 -20.31 -16.60 4.38
CA ASP A 182 -20.06 -15.60 5.42
C ASP A 182 -20.10 -14.17 4.87
N ALA A 183 -19.57 -13.92 3.69
CA ALA A 183 -19.71 -12.64 3.01
C ALA A 183 -21.17 -12.29 2.70
N ARG A 184 -21.97 -13.28 2.29
CA ARG A 184 -23.40 -13.16 1.96
C ARG A 184 -24.26 -12.62 3.08
N LYS A 185 -23.84 -12.75 4.35
CA LYS A 185 -24.55 -12.22 5.52
C LYS A 185 -24.64 -10.69 5.49
N ASP A 186 -23.68 -10.01 4.85
CA ASP A 186 -23.76 -8.57 4.60
C ASP A 186 -24.56 -8.30 3.32
N LYS A 187 -25.54 -7.39 3.41
CA LYS A 187 -26.40 -7.02 2.28
C LYS A 187 -25.60 -6.50 1.07
N ARG A 188 -24.49 -5.79 1.31
CA ARG A 188 -23.62 -5.20 0.27
C ARG A 188 -22.87 -6.24 -0.55
N ALA A 189 -22.51 -7.37 0.06
CA ALA A 189 -21.77 -8.45 -0.59
C ALA A 189 -22.68 -9.56 -1.14
N ARG A 190 -23.98 -9.56 -0.78
CA ARG A 190 -24.90 -10.68 -1.03
C ARG A 190 -24.95 -11.08 -2.49
N SER A 191 -25.15 -10.15 -3.39
CA SER A 191 -25.28 -10.43 -4.83
C SER A 191 -24.01 -11.07 -5.41
N TYR A 192 -22.84 -10.52 -5.04
CA TYR A 192 -21.55 -11.07 -5.47
C TYR A 192 -21.30 -12.46 -4.89
N ALA A 193 -21.59 -12.66 -3.62
CA ALA A 193 -21.45 -13.96 -2.97
C ALA A 193 -22.36 -15.03 -3.62
N ASP A 194 -23.61 -14.67 -3.95
CA ASP A 194 -24.56 -15.59 -4.62
C ASP A 194 -24.08 -15.97 -6.05
N GLN A 195 -23.48 -15.02 -6.78
CA GLN A 195 -22.88 -15.30 -8.09
C GLN A 195 -21.70 -16.26 -7.97
N TRP A 196 -20.80 -16.04 -7.02
CA TRP A 196 -19.66 -16.93 -6.78
C TRP A 196 -20.09 -18.32 -6.34
N LEU A 197 -21.10 -18.44 -5.48
CA LEU A 197 -21.64 -19.74 -5.05
C LEU A 197 -22.21 -20.55 -6.22
N LYS A 198 -22.88 -19.89 -7.18
CA LYS A 198 -23.36 -20.52 -8.42
C LYS A 198 -22.18 -20.91 -9.33
N TYR A 199 -21.20 -20.03 -9.46
CA TYR A 199 -20.03 -20.27 -10.30
C TYR A 199 -19.21 -21.47 -9.82
N ILE A 200 -18.97 -21.60 -8.51
CA ILE A 200 -18.31 -22.78 -7.92
C ILE A 200 -19.05 -24.07 -8.30
N THR A 201 -20.38 -24.08 -8.24
CA THR A 201 -21.16 -25.25 -8.56
C THR A 201 -21.04 -25.64 -10.04
N SER A 202 -21.01 -24.66 -10.94
CA SER A 202 -20.81 -24.92 -12.37
C SER A 202 -19.40 -25.41 -12.68
N GLU A 203 -18.41 -24.87 -12.00
CA GLU A 203 -17.00 -25.25 -12.19
C GLU A 203 -16.71 -26.67 -11.69
N GLU A 204 -17.23 -27.04 -10.53
CA GLU A 204 -17.11 -28.43 -10.05
C GLU A 204 -17.74 -29.44 -11.04
N ARG A 205 -18.94 -29.12 -11.55
CA ARG A 205 -19.57 -29.97 -12.57
C ARG A 205 -18.71 -30.11 -13.83
N ARG A 206 -18.15 -28.96 -14.30
CA ARG A 206 -17.24 -28.95 -15.46
C ARG A 206 -16.02 -29.83 -15.23
N LEU A 207 -15.42 -29.76 -14.06
CA LEU A 207 -14.25 -30.56 -13.68
C LEU A 207 -14.60 -32.06 -13.56
N GLU A 208 -15.79 -32.40 -13.03
CA GLU A 208 -16.27 -33.76 -12.95
C GLU A 208 -16.54 -34.37 -14.35
N GLU A 209 -17.10 -33.58 -15.28
CA GLU A 209 -17.30 -34.00 -16.67
C GLU A 209 -15.98 -34.25 -17.38
N LEU A 210 -15.02 -33.30 -17.25
CA LEU A 210 -13.67 -33.46 -17.82
C LEU A 210 -12.94 -34.70 -17.27
N ALA A 211 -13.09 -35.00 -15.99
CA ALA A 211 -12.46 -36.17 -15.37
C ALA A 211 -13.04 -37.48 -15.91
N LYS A 212 -14.33 -37.51 -16.29
CA LYS A 212 -14.98 -38.68 -16.91
C LYS A 212 -14.53 -38.89 -18.35
N ASP A 213 -14.25 -37.79 -19.08
CA ASP A 213 -13.83 -37.88 -20.49
C ASP A 213 -12.35 -38.28 -20.64
N LEU A 214 -11.56 -38.14 -19.60
CA LEU A 214 -10.12 -38.46 -19.58
C LEU A 214 -9.78 -39.82 -18.95
N GLY A 215 -10.74 -40.50 -18.34
CA GLY A 215 -10.57 -41.82 -17.69
C GLY A 215 -11.30 -42.92 -18.40
#